data_0ef09d45c8366c825fc87c4f780ce42d
#
_entry.id   0ef09d45c8366c825fc87c4f780ce42d
#
_cell.length_a   1.000
_cell.length_b   1.000
_cell.length_c   1.000
_cell.angle_alpha   90.00
_cell.angle_beta   90.00
_cell.angle_gamma   90.00
#
_symmetry.space_group_name_H-M   'P 1'
#
loop_
_entity.id
_entity.type
_entity.pdbx_description
1 polymer ?
#
loop_
_entity_poly.entity_id
_entity_poly.type
_entity_poly.pdbx_seq_one_letter_code
_entity_poly.pdbx_strand_id
1 'polypeptide(L)'
;NENASQYILIASNLKVVAKNLATNATVDIAYPAGETVPPESSMLQAFNKVFIFRKGQVALEWDGSFSTITAGSFVVNRTYTITAVGSTDFTAIGASANTIGVTFTATGVGSGTGTATSAFSKVKSGTFTQPTVLSPSGFTITNGLATATVSNTLSIGDQVILVTAGGSTLTAGNQFTVSEASSSAFKFFVDAADVSNQTNVEFTQKVSVGLGFTHMPAPEFAVYHQRRLVMPFQFSVSASANSYTSRGILDEIIASDILDSDTYDQIFAQYRFNAGEADFTVGLHSFSEDNLMVFNRNSIHLVSNTTSLQSASTKLLTDEVGCVARKSIEQVGNQVIFLSDNGVYSTQFFDEYNLRGTETPLSEPINETIKRINKDQRRQAVAVYFDNRYFIAVPLDDALRNNAILIYNFLNKQWESIDSVGSTDWDIQNLIVAGEGSQRGVYAINRLGGIHKIDARLQGDDVINVSIGGSNETKDVKGSITTRQYTFGNMSRKNWKEFQMHVESSADNVSNFDLSAETENPDGTFALGTLNTFNGNANLAAAEDVSIRGRIGNRRGHGIQFTVNNTQGRPRIRSIQTQGATSFRSTQKSE
;
A
#
# COMPACT_ATOMS: atom_id res chain seq x y z
N ASN A 1 -20.34 13.84 -6.61
CA ASN A 1 -21.11 15.05 -6.23
C ASN A 1 -20.11 16.16 -5.94
N GLU A 2 -20.16 17.26 -6.67
CA GLU A 2 -19.28 18.43 -6.52
C GLU A 2 -19.32 19.10 -5.13
N ASN A 3 -20.25 18.70 -4.28
CA ASN A 3 -20.44 19.20 -2.91
C ASN A 3 -20.22 18.12 -1.83
N ALA A 4 -19.60 16.99 -2.16
CA ALA A 4 -19.38 15.93 -1.18
C ALA A 4 -18.20 16.29 -0.28
N SER A 5 -18.42 16.31 1.03
CA SER A 5 -17.34 16.46 2.01
C SER A 5 -16.30 15.35 1.86
N GLN A 6 -15.02 15.72 1.86
CA GLN A 6 -13.93 14.75 1.83
C GLN A 6 -13.60 14.27 3.25
N TYR A 7 -13.36 12.97 3.36
CA TYR A 7 -12.99 12.32 4.61
C TYR A 7 -11.70 11.53 4.44
N ILE A 8 -10.83 11.59 5.43
CA ILE A 8 -9.77 10.62 5.62
C ILE A 8 -10.32 9.49 6.49
N LEU A 9 -10.24 8.26 5.98
CA LEU A 9 -10.64 7.06 6.71
C LEU A 9 -9.41 6.39 7.31
N ILE A 10 -9.42 6.19 8.62
CA ILE A 10 -8.34 5.52 9.35
C ILE A 10 -8.90 4.28 10.02
N ALA A 11 -8.46 3.12 9.55
CA ALA A 11 -8.83 1.86 10.17
C ALA A 11 -7.97 1.62 11.42
N SER A 12 -8.62 1.38 12.53
CA SER A 12 -8.03 0.81 13.74
C SER A 12 -8.48 -0.65 13.89
N ASN A 13 -7.96 -1.33 14.89
CA ASN A 13 -8.36 -2.72 15.14
C ASN A 13 -9.86 -2.90 15.41
N LEU A 14 -10.53 -1.88 15.96
CA LEU A 14 -11.92 -1.99 16.44
C LEU A 14 -12.94 -1.18 15.62
N LYS A 15 -12.50 -0.17 14.88
CA LYS A 15 -13.38 0.75 14.15
C LYS A 15 -12.61 1.51 13.07
N VAL A 16 -13.34 2.13 12.15
CA VAL A 16 -12.81 3.17 11.27
C VAL A 16 -13.18 4.54 11.83
N VAL A 17 -12.21 5.42 11.92
CA VAL A 17 -12.45 6.83 12.19
C VAL A 17 -12.46 7.58 10.86
N ALA A 18 -13.60 8.19 10.53
CA ALA A 18 -13.74 9.07 9.38
C ALA A 18 -13.53 10.52 9.83
N LYS A 19 -12.48 11.18 9.35
CA LYS A 19 -12.18 12.58 9.63
C LYS A 19 -12.57 13.45 8.46
N ASN A 20 -13.48 14.40 8.69
CA ASN A 20 -13.83 15.43 7.73
C ASN A 20 -12.71 16.48 7.65
N LEU A 21 -12.15 16.71 6.46
CA LEU A 21 -11.03 17.63 6.27
C LEU A 21 -11.43 19.10 6.37
N ALA A 22 -12.68 19.44 6.05
CA ALA A 22 -13.15 20.81 6.10
C ALA A 22 -13.51 21.27 7.52
N THR A 23 -14.15 20.38 8.29
CA THR A 23 -14.68 20.73 9.63
C THR A 23 -13.82 20.19 10.77
N ASN A 24 -12.85 19.33 10.48
CA ASN A 24 -12.08 18.54 11.46
C ASN A 24 -12.92 17.60 12.36
N ALA A 25 -14.22 17.47 12.08
CA ALA A 25 -15.08 16.54 12.80
C ALA A 25 -14.71 15.08 12.51
N THR A 26 -14.86 14.23 13.51
CA THR A 26 -14.63 12.80 13.40
C THR A 26 -15.92 12.02 13.63
N VAL A 27 -16.10 10.95 12.86
CA VAL A 27 -17.22 10.01 13.00
C VAL A 27 -16.65 8.60 13.06
N ASP A 28 -17.11 7.82 14.01
CA ASP A 28 -16.74 6.43 14.14
C ASP A 28 -17.67 5.53 13.32
N ILE A 29 -17.08 4.63 12.55
CA ILE A 29 -17.81 3.64 11.78
C ILE A 29 -17.42 2.27 12.34
N ALA A 30 -18.40 1.56 12.87
CA ALA A 30 -18.18 0.28 13.53
C ALA A 30 -17.93 -0.86 12.50
N TYR A 31 -17.29 -1.93 12.98
CA TYR A 31 -17.23 -3.22 12.29
C TYR A 31 -18.37 -4.14 12.75
N PRO A 32 -18.68 -5.19 12.00
CA PRO A 32 -19.57 -6.24 12.47
C PRO A 32 -19.06 -6.85 13.78
N ALA A 33 -19.96 -7.31 14.61
CA ALA A 33 -19.63 -7.90 15.91
C ALA A 33 -18.61 -9.04 15.78
N GLY A 34 -17.53 -8.96 16.55
CA GLY A 34 -16.43 -9.94 16.56
C GLY A 34 -15.39 -9.77 15.43
N GLU A 35 -15.58 -8.82 14.51
CA GLU A 35 -14.59 -8.55 13.46
C GLU A 35 -13.53 -7.54 13.89
N THR A 36 -12.32 -7.77 13.43
CA THR A 36 -11.17 -6.90 13.67
C THR A 36 -10.45 -6.61 12.34
N VAL A 37 -9.70 -5.51 12.29
CA VAL A 37 -8.91 -5.12 11.12
C VAL A 37 -7.44 -5.07 11.52
N PRO A 38 -6.63 -6.05 11.07
CA PRO A 38 -5.20 -6.06 11.33
C PRO A 38 -4.48 -4.84 10.71
N PRO A 39 -3.33 -4.41 11.26
CA PRO A 39 -2.59 -3.25 10.75
C PRO A 39 -2.12 -3.36 9.29
N GLU A 40 -1.96 -4.59 8.79
CA GLU A 40 -1.51 -4.87 7.41
C GLU A 40 -2.65 -4.80 6.38
N SER A 41 -3.89 -4.54 6.83
CA SER A 41 -5.05 -4.43 5.95
C SER A 41 -4.93 -3.25 4.99
N SER A 42 -5.57 -3.37 3.85
CA SER A 42 -5.63 -2.29 2.86
C SER A 42 -7.06 -1.83 2.61
N MET A 43 -7.22 -0.53 2.35
CA MET A 43 -8.50 0.07 2.00
C MET A 43 -8.50 0.50 0.55
N LEU A 44 -9.64 0.32 -0.11
CA LEU A 44 -9.86 0.74 -1.49
C LEU A 44 -11.27 1.29 -1.63
N GLN A 45 -11.40 2.42 -2.30
CA GLN A 45 -12.71 2.94 -2.72
C GLN A 45 -13.01 2.47 -4.15
N ALA A 46 -14.09 1.76 -4.32
CA ALA A 46 -14.60 1.29 -5.61
C ALA A 46 -16.12 1.13 -5.56
N PHE A 47 -16.81 1.23 -6.71
CA PHE A 47 -18.27 1.03 -6.84
C PHE A 47 -19.12 1.87 -5.86
N ASN A 48 -18.68 3.09 -5.54
CA ASN A 48 -19.29 3.94 -4.50
C ASN A 48 -19.30 3.31 -3.09
N LYS A 49 -18.42 2.36 -2.85
CA LYS A 49 -18.20 1.69 -1.57
C LYS A 49 -16.75 1.82 -1.14
N VAL A 50 -16.49 1.58 0.13
CA VAL A 50 -15.15 1.42 0.70
C VAL A 50 -14.98 -0.03 1.11
N PHE A 51 -13.93 -0.66 0.61
CA PHE A 51 -13.56 -2.02 0.97
C PHE A 51 -12.35 -2.02 1.90
N ILE A 52 -12.35 -2.93 2.88
CA ILE A 52 -11.18 -3.25 3.70
C ILE A 52 -10.81 -4.71 3.43
N PHE A 53 -9.65 -4.90 2.81
CA PHE A 53 -9.09 -6.21 2.54
C PHE A 53 -8.22 -6.64 3.71
N ARG A 54 -8.44 -7.87 4.16
CA ARG A 54 -7.78 -8.45 5.33
C ARG A 54 -7.24 -9.83 4.95
N LYS A 55 -5.93 -9.98 4.97
CA LYS A 55 -5.26 -11.23 4.56
C LYS A 55 -5.89 -12.46 5.19
N GLY A 56 -6.38 -13.37 4.34
CA GLY A 56 -7.00 -14.62 4.78
C GLY A 56 -8.35 -14.48 5.50
N GLN A 57 -8.97 -13.30 5.49
CA GLN A 57 -10.28 -13.03 6.07
C GLN A 57 -11.22 -12.41 5.04
N VAL A 58 -12.50 -12.61 5.23
CA VAL A 58 -13.54 -11.99 4.39
C VAL A 58 -13.39 -10.47 4.45
N ALA A 59 -13.36 -9.81 3.29
CA ALA A 59 -13.28 -8.37 3.20
C ALA A 59 -14.51 -7.71 3.85
N LEU A 60 -14.32 -6.49 4.33
CA LEU A 60 -15.41 -5.64 4.81
C LEU A 60 -15.75 -4.60 3.76
N GLU A 61 -17.01 -4.23 3.64
CA GLU A 61 -17.49 -3.17 2.76
C GLU A 61 -18.40 -2.19 3.51
N TRP A 62 -18.33 -0.93 3.12
CA TRP A 62 -19.21 0.13 3.61
C TRP A 62 -19.70 0.98 2.45
N ASP A 63 -20.96 1.38 2.48
CA ASP A 63 -21.63 2.12 1.40
C ASP A 63 -21.28 3.61 1.32
N GLY A 64 -20.40 4.10 2.18
CA GLY A 64 -20.00 5.51 2.20
C GLY A 64 -21.04 6.45 2.79
N SER A 65 -22.16 5.94 3.32
CA SER A 65 -23.25 6.76 3.80
C SER A 65 -23.17 7.03 5.31
N PHE A 66 -23.30 8.31 5.68
CA PHE A 66 -23.50 8.75 7.06
C PHE A 66 -24.97 9.02 7.38
N SER A 67 -25.87 8.76 6.43
CA SER A 67 -27.30 9.01 6.61
C SER A 67 -27.93 8.04 7.60
N THR A 68 -28.86 8.52 8.39
CA THR A 68 -29.71 7.68 9.25
C THR A 68 -30.76 6.96 8.44
N ILE A 69 -30.92 5.68 8.71
CA ILE A 69 -31.92 4.79 8.09
C ILE A 69 -32.95 4.44 9.15
N THR A 70 -34.24 4.56 8.82
CA THR A 70 -35.34 4.22 9.72
C THR A 70 -35.73 2.75 9.57
N ALA A 71 -36.16 2.13 10.68
CA ALA A 71 -36.71 0.78 10.68
C ALA A 71 -37.84 0.63 9.62
N GLY A 72 -37.85 -0.52 8.94
CA GLY A 72 -38.64 -0.77 7.71
C GLY A 72 -37.80 -0.67 6.44
N SER A 73 -36.62 -0.04 6.50
CA SER A 73 -35.71 0.13 5.36
C SER A 73 -34.32 -0.52 5.57
N PHE A 74 -34.12 -1.29 6.64
CA PHE A 74 -32.87 -2.01 6.82
C PHE A 74 -32.71 -3.12 5.77
N VAL A 75 -31.50 -3.27 5.25
CA VAL A 75 -31.17 -4.33 4.29
C VAL A 75 -30.64 -5.54 5.06
N VAL A 76 -31.24 -6.70 4.82
CA VAL A 76 -30.82 -7.96 5.45
C VAL A 76 -29.35 -8.27 5.11
N ASN A 77 -28.62 -8.77 6.09
CA ASN A 77 -27.17 -9.03 6.07
C ASN A 77 -26.28 -7.78 5.99
N ARG A 78 -26.82 -6.57 6.14
CA ARG A 78 -26.06 -5.34 6.33
C ARG A 78 -25.93 -5.01 7.81
N THR A 79 -24.81 -4.40 8.16
CA THR A 79 -24.50 -4.00 9.55
C THR A 79 -24.83 -2.54 9.77
N TYR A 80 -25.42 -2.26 10.91
CA TYR A 80 -25.87 -0.93 11.33
C TYR A 80 -25.50 -0.66 12.79
N THR A 81 -25.38 0.63 13.13
CA THR A 81 -25.21 1.09 14.52
C THR A 81 -26.44 1.89 14.92
N ILE A 82 -27.10 1.50 16.01
CA ILE A 82 -28.34 2.14 16.50
C ILE A 82 -28.05 3.58 16.90
N THR A 83 -28.79 4.54 16.36
CA THR A 83 -28.72 5.97 16.69
C THR A 83 -29.92 6.45 17.50
N ALA A 84 -31.08 5.82 17.32
CA ALA A 84 -32.26 6.06 18.17
C ALA A 84 -33.10 4.78 18.25
N VAL A 85 -33.56 4.41 19.44
CA VAL A 85 -34.35 3.19 19.62
C VAL A 85 -35.79 3.37 19.13
N GLY A 86 -36.41 4.52 19.44
CA GLY A 86 -37.81 4.76 19.10
C GLY A 86 -38.74 3.66 19.62
N SER A 87 -39.68 3.23 18.76
CA SER A 87 -40.58 2.10 19.01
C SER A 87 -40.10 0.78 18.38
N THR A 88 -38.86 0.72 17.90
CA THR A 88 -38.31 -0.45 17.20
C THR A 88 -37.69 -1.43 18.19
N ASP A 89 -38.05 -2.70 18.04
CA ASP A 89 -37.33 -3.80 18.69
C ASP A 89 -36.17 -4.28 17.80
N PHE A 90 -34.99 -3.75 18.05
CA PHE A 90 -33.79 -4.13 17.32
C PHE A 90 -33.31 -5.55 17.66
N THR A 91 -33.71 -6.09 18.83
CA THR A 91 -33.33 -7.46 19.19
C THR A 91 -34.02 -8.47 18.32
N ALA A 92 -35.24 -8.19 17.86
CA ALA A 92 -35.97 -9.04 16.91
C ALA A 92 -35.32 -9.09 15.50
N ILE A 93 -34.42 -8.15 15.20
CA ILE A 93 -33.74 -8.05 13.89
C ILE A 93 -32.20 -8.18 13.99
N GLY A 94 -31.71 -8.81 15.07
CA GLY A 94 -30.32 -9.23 15.17
C GLY A 94 -29.43 -8.40 16.10
N ALA A 95 -29.95 -7.38 16.78
CA ALA A 95 -29.18 -6.65 17.79
C ALA A 95 -29.08 -7.43 19.11
N SER A 96 -27.97 -7.25 19.82
CA SER A 96 -27.80 -7.84 21.16
C SER A 96 -28.61 -7.13 22.25
N ALA A 97 -28.98 -5.85 22.01
CA ALA A 97 -29.79 -5.04 22.93
C ALA A 97 -30.44 -3.86 22.18
N ASN A 98 -31.57 -3.37 22.72
CA ASN A 98 -32.23 -2.14 22.27
C ASN A 98 -31.57 -0.92 22.91
N THR A 99 -30.30 -0.62 22.52
CA THR A 99 -29.51 0.46 23.10
C THR A 99 -28.77 1.22 22.01
N ILE A 100 -28.72 2.56 22.12
CA ILE A 100 -27.95 3.42 21.20
C ILE A 100 -26.47 3.03 21.25
N GLY A 101 -25.83 2.98 20.08
CA GLY A 101 -24.43 2.60 19.90
C GLY A 101 -24.22 1.09 19.72
N VAL A 102 -25.24 0.26 19.91
CA VAL A 102 -25.15 -1.18 19.61
C VAL A 102 -25.07 -1.38 18.10
N THR A 103 -24.06 -2.17 17.68
CA THR A 103 -23.88 -2.57 16.28
C THR A 103 -24.49 -3.95 16.06
N PHE A 104 -25.29 -4.10 14.99
CA PHE A 104 -25.95 -5.34 14.67
C PHE A 104 -25.97 -5.60 13.17
N THR A 105 -26.00 -6.86 12.77
CA THR A 105 -26.25 -7.27 11.39
C THR A 105 -27.73 -7.59 11.24
N ALA A 106 -28.42 -6.85 10.38
CA ALA A 106 -29.86 -6.96 10.22
C ALA A 106 -30.26 -8.35 9.68
N THR A 107 -31.14 -9.03 10.40
CA THR A 107 -31.80 -10.27 9.99
C THR A 107 -33.19 -10.03 9.40
N GLY A 108 -33.68 -8.79 9.46
CA GLY A 108 -34.95 -8.33 8.92
C GLY A 108 -34.96 -6.82 8.69
N VAL A 109 -35.99 -6.33 7.99
CA VAL A 109 -36.15 -4.90 7.66
C VAL A 109 -36.49 -4.01 8.88
N GLY A 110 -36.92 -4.61 9.96
CA GLY A 110 -37.43 -3.92 11.15
C GLY A 110 -38.79 -3.27 10.98
N SER A 111 -39.34 -2.75 12.07
CA SER A 111 -40.55 -1.93 12.11
C SER A 111 -40.46 -0.92 13.25
N GLY A 112 -41.23 0.18 13.15
CA GLY A 112 -41.21 1.23 14.16
C GLY A 112 -40.49 2.49 13.74
N THR A 113 -40.12 3.34 14.72
CA THR A 113 -39.54 4.67 14.49
C THR A 113 -38.04 4.74 14.83
N GLY A 114 -37.43 3.61 15.18
CA GLY A 114 -36.00 3.56 15.49
C GLY A 114 -35.13 3.82 14.27
N THR A 115 -33.97 4.39 14.51
CA THR A 115 -33.00 4.73 13.44
C THR A 115 -31.62 4.16 13.73
N ALA A 116 -30.89 3.88 12.65
CA ALA A 116 -29.49 3.45 12.72
C ALA A 116 -28.70 4.03 11.53
N THR A 117 -27.38 4.10 11.69
CA THR A 117 -26.45 4.47 10.60
C THR A 117 -25.77 3.24 10.04
N SER A 118 -25.40 3.27 8.76
CA SER A 118 -24.64 2.23 8.11
C SER A 118 -23.27 2.03 8.78
N ALA A 119 -22.88 0.78 8.94
CA ALA A 119 -21.60 0.35 9.45
C ALA A 119 -20.91 -0.58 8.42
N PHE A 120 -19.64 -0.93 8.65
CA PHE A 120 -19.01 -1.94 7.80
C PHE A 120 -19.75 -3.27 7.89
N SER A 121 -19.95 -3.91 6.76
CA SER A 121 -20.56 -5.23 6.64
C SER A 121 -19.55 -6.20 6.05
N LYS A 122 -19.68 -7.49 6.33
CA LYS A 122 -18.93 -8.50 5.57
C LYS A 122 -19.38 -8.44 4.11
N VAL A 123 -18.42 -8.50 3.20
CA VAL A 123 -18.73 -8.74 1.79
C VAL A 123 -19.51 -10.05 1.70
N LYS A 124 -20.50 -10.09 0.84
CA LYS A 124 -21.34 -11.25 0.65
C LYS A 124 -20.48 -12.48 0.37
N SER A 125 -20.37 -13.36 1.35
CA SER A 125 -19.79 -14.67 1.16
C SER A 125 -20.87 -15.56 0.58
N GLY A 126 -20.74 -15.94 -0.69
CA GLY A 126 -21.59 -16.98 -1.25
C GLY A 126 -21.36 -18.26 -0.43
N THR A 127 -22.41 -18.99 -0.13
CA THR A 127 -22.26 -20.36 0.32
C THR A 127 -21.77 -21.15 -0.89
N PHE A 128 -20.46 -21.47 -0.88
CA PHE A 128 -19.97 -22.47 -1.81
C PHE A 128 -20.63 -23.79 -1.42
N THR A 129 -21.49 -24.29 -2.28
CA THR A 129 -21.96 -25.65 -2.16
C THR A 129 -20.79 -26.52 -2.61
N GLN A 130 -20.10 -27.12 -1.63
CA GLN A 130 -19.03 -28.08 -1.92
C GLN A 130 -19.60 -29.15 -2.87
N PRO A 131 -18.92 -29.49 -3.96
CA PRO A 131 -19.32 -30.62 -4.77
C PRO A 131 -19.53 -31.82 -3.87
N THR A 132 -20.66 -32.50 -4.03
CA THR A 132 -20.97 -33.68 -3.24
C THR A 132 -19.83 -34.68 -3.39
N VAL A 133 -19.29 -35.14 -2.27
CA VAL A 133 -18.33 -36.24 -2.30
C VAL A 133 -19.09 -37.48 -2.75
N LEU A 134 -18.68 -38.02 -3.88
CA LEU A 134 -19.22 -39.26 -4.42
C LEU A 134 -18.43 -40.39 -3.82
N SER A 135 -19.07 -41.21 -3.00
CA SER A 135 -18.48 -42.40 -2.38
C SER A 135 -19.07 -43.64 -3.03
N PRO A 136 -18.45 -44.20 -4.09
CA PRO A 136 -18.95 -45.38 -4.80
C PRO A 136 -19.10 -46.58 -3.86
N SER A 137 -20.21 -47.26 -3.98
CA SER A 137 -20.39 -48.55 -3.33
C SER A 137 -19.55 -49.66 -3.94
N GLY A 138 -19.03 -49.44 -5.14
CA GLY A 138 -18.12 -50.31 -5.88
C GLY A 138 -17.32 -49.51 -6.92
N PHE A 139 -16.03 -49.76 -7.00
CA PHE A 139 -15.14 -49.15 -7.99
C PHE A 139 -14.33 -50.28 -8.67
N THR A 140 -14.34 -50.33 -9.98
CA THR A 140 -13.61 -51.30 -10.78
C THR A 140 -12.85 -50.61 -11.89
N ILE A 141 -11.70 -51.17 -12.25
CA ILE A 141 -10.98 -50.83 -13.48
C ILE A 141 -10.85 -52.15 -14.29
N THR A 142 -11.31 -52.12 -15.52
CA THR A 142 -11.22 -53.24 -16.43
C THR A 142 -10.82 -52.75 -17.81
N ASN A 143 -9.68 -53.24 -18.31
CA ASN A 143 -9.12 -52.86 -19.62
C ASN A 143 -9.05 -51.33 -19.81
N GLY A 144 -8.58 -50.63 -18.79
CA GLY A 144 -8.40 -49.17 -18.84
C GLY A 144 -9.69 -48.35 -18.73
N LEU A 145 -10.84 -49.01 -18.46
CA LEU A 145 -12.09 -48.31 -18.18
C LEU A 145 -12.43 -48.42 -16.69
N ALA A 146 -12.43 -47.31 -16.00
CA ALA A 146 -12.86 -47.20 -14.61
C ALA A 146 -14.38 -47.05 -14.55
N THR A 147 -15.02 -47.77 -13.65
CA THR A 147 -16.47 -47.67 -13.35
C THR A 147 -16.69 -47.41 -11.88
N ALA A 148 -17.37 -46.32 -11.55
CA ALA A 148 -17.74 -45.96 -10.20
C ALA A 148 -19.26 -46.08 -10.04
N THR A 149 -19.71 -47.00 -9.17
CA THR A 149 -21.13 -47.22 -8.90
C THR A 149 -21.57 -46.32 -7.73
N VAL A 150 -22.21 -45.21 -8.04
CA VAL A 150 -22.69 -44.21 -7.07
C VAL A 150 -23.82 -43.39 -7.66
N SER A 151 -24.81 -43.03 -6.85
CA SER A 151 -25.84 -42.09 -7.25
C SER A 151 -25.21 -40.72 -7.53
N ASN A 152 -25.38 -40.19 -8.71
CA ASN A 152 -24.75 -38.96 -9.16
C ASN A 152 -25.65 -38.19 -10.16
N THR A 153 -25.23 -36.92 -10.41
CA THR A 153 -25.88 -36.03 -11.39
C THR A 153 -24.90 -35.63 -12.49
N LEU A 154 -23.80 -36.40 -12.66
CA LEU A 154 -22.78 -36.15 -13.65
C LEU A 154 -23.30 -36.31 -15.08
N SER A 155 -22.70 -35.56 -15.99
CA SER A 155 -22.91 -35.65 -17.42
C SER A 155 -21.62 -36.06 -18.13
N ILE A 156 -21.73 -36.60 -19.34
CA ILE A 156 -20.55 -36.87 -20.19
C ILE A 156 -19.78 -35.56 -20.42
N GLY A 157 -18.46 -35.59 -20.21
CA GLY A 157 -17.60 -34.44 -20.31
C GLY A 157 -17.32 -33.74 -18.97
N ASP A 158 -18.11 -34.01 -17.92
CA ASP A 158 -17.82 -33.51 -16.58
C ASP A 158 -16.47 -34.06 -16.10
N GLN A 159 -15.80 -33.31 -15.24
CA GLN A 159 -14.53 -33.75 -14.64
C GLN A 159 -14.76 -34.15 -13.18
N VAL A 160 -14.12 -35.24 -12.79
CA VAL A 160 -14.08 -35.70 -11.41
C VAL A 160 -12.63 -35.74 -10.91
N ILE A 161 -12.46 -35.44 -9.63
CA ILE A 161 -11.16 -35.48 -8.94
C ILE A 161 -11.21 -36.62 -7.94
N LEU A 162 -10.21 -37.49 -7.98
CA LEU A 162 -10.04 -38.56 -6.99
C LEU A 162 -9.59 -37.96 -5.64
N VAL A 163 -10.38 -38.14 -4.61
CA VAL A 163 -10.11 -37.67 -3.25
C VAL A 163 -9.39 -38.75 -2.46
N THR A 164 -9.93 -39.98 -2.48
CA THR A 164 -9.38 -41.13 -1.77
C THR A 164 -9.23 -42.29 -2.74
N ALA A 165 -8.05 -42.89 -2.80
CA ALA A 165 -7.72 -43.93 -3.78
C ALA A 165 -8.19 -45.34 -3.39
N GLY A 166 -8.56 -45.60 -2.14
CA GLY A 166 -9.21 -46.81 -1.65
C GLY A 166 -8.51 -48.13 -1.92
N GLY A 167 -7.22 -48.16 -2.15
CA GLY A 167 -6.47 -49.36 -2.55
C GLY A 167 -6.37 -49.55 -4.05
N SER A 168 -6.91 -48.64 -4.87
CA SER A 168 -6.60 -48.60 -6.31
C SER A 168 -5.20 -48.10 -6.55
N THR A 169 -4.64 -48.38 -7.74
CA THR A 169 -3.31 -47.88 -8.16
C THR A 169 -3.33 -46.40 -8.55
N LEU A 170 -4.48 -45.74 -8.41
CA LEU A 170 -4.66 -44.33 -8.75
C LEU A 170 -4.11 -43.44 -7.64
N THR A 171 -3.67 -42.25 -8.03
CA THR A 171 -3.15 -41.25 -7.08
C THR A 171 -4.22 -40.23 -6.75
N ALA A 172 -4.45 -39.96 -5.47
CA ALA A 172 -5.35 -38.90 -5.02
C ALA A 172 -4.93 -37.54 -5.62
N GLY A 173 -5.89 -36.76 -6.06
CA GLY A 173 -5.68 -35.51 -6.78
C GLY A 173 -5.72 -35.64 -8.32
N ASN A 174 -5.66 -36.85 -8.86
CA ASN A 174 -5.83 -37.07 -10.31
C ASN A 174 -7.22 -36.66 -10.77
N GLN A 175 -7.29 -36.08 -11.97
CA GLN A 175 -8.52 -35.59 -12.60
C GLN A 175 -8.86 -36.49 -13.78
N PHE A 176 -10.14 -36.84 -13.90
CA PHE A 176 -10.65 -37.69 -14.96
C PHE A 176 -11.87 -37.06 -15.61
N THR A 177 -12.00 -37.24 -16.94
CA THR A 177 -13.17 -36.77 -17.68
C THR A 177 -14.18 -37.94 -17.81
N VAL A 178 -15.40 -37.68 -17.41
CA VAL A 178 -16.47 -38.66 -17.48
C VAL A 178 -16.79 -38.99 -18.94
N SER A 179 -16.64 -40.23 -19.30
CA SER A 179 -16.92 -40.74 -20.65
C SER A 179 -18.35 -41.31 -20.79
N GLU A 180 -18.91 -41.83 -19.70
CA GLU A 180 -20.27 -42.33 -19.62
C GLU A 180 -20.85 -41.98 -18.26
N ALA A 181 -22.12 -41.55 -18.21
CA ALA A 181 -22.82 -41.22 -16.97
C ALA A 181 -24.25 -41.74 -16.98
N SER A 182 -24.67 -42.23 -15.82
CA SER A 182 -26.06 -42.57 -15.50
C SER A 182 -26.36 -42.09 -14.08
N SER A 183 -27.63 -42.09 -13.68
CA SER A 183 -28.01 -41.71 -12.30
C SER A 183 -27.42 -42.60 -11.21
N SER A 184 -26.91 -43.80 -11.55
CA SER A 184 -26.37 -44.78 -10.61
C SER A 184 -24.91 -45.12 -10.79
N ALA A 185 -24.25 -44.65 -11.85
CA ALA A 185 -22.84 -44.90 -12.11
C ALA A 185 -22.25 -43.89 -13.10
N PHE A 186 -20.95 -43.67 -13.02
CA PHE A 186 -20.19 -42.95 -14.04
C PHE A 186 -18.92 -43.73 -14.39
N LYS A 187 -18.38 -43.50 -15.61
CA LYS A 187 -17.17 -44.17 -16.11
C LYS A 187 -16.20 -43.12 -16.69
N PHE A 188 -14.94 -43.49 -16.68
CA PHE A 188 -13.87 -42.67 -17.29
C PHE A 188 -12.69 -43.59 -17.72
N PHE A 189 -11.92 -43.15 -18.71
CA PHE A 189 -10.72 -43.84 -19.14
C PHE A 189 -9.54 -43.52 -18.25
N VAL A 190 -8.74 -44.53 -17.97
CA VAL A 190 -7.55 -44.40 -17.14
C VAL A 190 -6.46 -45.42 -17.58
N ASP A 191 -5.22 -44.98 -17.57
CA ASP A 191 -4.06 -45.88 -17.77
C ASP A 191 -3.60 -46.40 -16.40
N ALA A 192 -4.24 -47.45 -15.96
CA ALA A 192 -3.96 -48.10 -14.68
C ALA A 192 -4.27 -49.61 -14.74
N ALA A 193 -3.65 -50.36 -13.87
CA ALA A 193 -3.89 -51.81 -13.76
C ALA A 193 -5.36 -52.10 -13.38
N ASP A 194 -5.86 -53.22 -13.87
CA ASP A 194 -7.19 -53.71 -13.55
C ASP A 194 -7.36 -53.92 -12.05
N VAL A 195 -8.48 -53.45 -11.53
CA VAL A 195 -8.82 -53.51 -10.10
C VAL A 195 -10.23 -54.06 -9.95
N SER A 196 -10.34 -55.14 -9.16
CA SER A 196 -11.65 -55.67 -8.77
C SER A 196 -12.25 -54.84 -7.64
N ASN A 197 -13.54 -54.79 -7.58
CA ASN A 197 -14.43 -54.02 -6.70
C ASN A 197 -13.75 -53.46 -5.41
N GLN A 198 -13.36 -52.21 -5.49
CA GLN A 198 -12.77 -51.47 -4.35
C GLN A 198 -13.89 -50.65 -3.67
N THR A 199 -13.84 -50.64 -2.34
CA THR A 199 -14.61 -49.77 -1.50
C THR A 199 -13.68 -48.68 -0.93
N ASN A 200 -14.17 -47.59 -0.42
CA ASN A 200 -13.41 -46.43 0.08
C ASN A 200 -12.66 -45.62 -1.00
N VAL A 201 -13.14 -45.67 -2.23
CA VAL A 201 -12.74 -44.72 -3.27
C VAL A 201 -13.70 -43.54 -3.21
N GLU A 202 -13.18 -42.34 -3.23
CA GLU A 202 -14.00 -41.12 -3.17
C GLU A 202 -13.63 -40.20 -4.31
N PHE A 203 -14.64 -39.62 -4.93
CA PHE A 203 -14.50 -38.58 -5.96
C PHE A 203 -15.22 -37.31 -5.56
N THR A 204 -14.74 -36.17 -6.02
CA THR A 204 -15.51 -34.94 -6.07
C THR A 204 -15.73 -34.55 -7.52
N GLN A 205 -16.89 -34.06 -7.85
CA GLN A 205 -17.09 -33.43 -9.14
C GLN A 205 -16.17 -32.19 -9.19
N LYS A 206 -15.28 -32.12 -10.19
CA LYS A 206 -14.67 -30.86 -10.51
C LYS A 206 -15.79 -30.01 -11.07
N VAL A 207 -16.27 -29.06 -10.30
CA VAL A 207 -17.21 -28.07 -10.82
C VAL A 207 -16.48 -27.44 -12.01
N SER A 208 -17.01 -27.70 -13.21
CA SER A 208 -16.61 -26.95 -14.40
C SER A 208 -16.95 -25.52 -14.09
N VAL A 209 -15.94 -24.73 -13.81
CA VAL A 209 -16.10 -23.35 -13.42
C VAL A 209 -16.40 -22.56 -14.69
N GLY A 210 -17.53 -22.85 -15.28
CA GLY A 210 -18.11 -22.07 -16.37
C GLY A 210 -19.10 -21.03 -15.91
N LEU A 211 -19.29 -20.91 -14.59
CA LEU A 211 -20.26 -19.99 -14.00
C LEU A 211 -19.60 -19.38 -12.77
N GLY A 212 -19.46 -18.08 -12.79
CA GLY A 212 -18.71 -17.26 -11.87
C GLY A 212 -18.88 -17.58 -10.38
N PHE A 213 -17.83 -17.40 -9.62
CA PHE A 213 -17.94 -17.37 -8.18
C PHE A 213 -18.84 -16.22 -7.75
N THR A 214 -19.70 -16.48 -6.81
CA THR A 214 -20.59 -15.48 -6.22
C THR A 214 -20.02 -14.87 -4.93
N HIS A 215 -18.72 -14.93 -4.73
CA HIS A 215 -18.10 -14.32 -3.55
C HIS A 215 -16.66 -13.88 -3.80
N MET A 216 -16.30 -12.81 -3.14
CA MET A 216 -14.97 -12.24 -3.19
C MET A 216 -13.96 -13.18 -2.50
N PRO A 217 -12.82 -13.48 -3.12
CA PRO A 217 -11.68 -14.07 -2.42
C PRO A 217 -11.29 -13.25 -1.18
N ALA A 218 -10.45 -13.81 -0.32
CA ALA A 218 -9.92 -13.12 0.86
C ALA A 218 -8.49 -12.57 0.63
N PRO A 219 -8.31 -11.59 -0.25
CA PRO A 219 -7.00 -11.04 -0.61
C PRO A 219 -6.48 -10.12 0.48
N GLU A 220 -5.16 -9.84 0.44
CA GLU A 220 -4.55 -8.81 1.27
C GLU A 220 -4.83 -7.40 0.73
N PHE A 221 -5.03 -7.28 -0.58
CA PHE A 221 -5.31 -6.02 -1.25
C PHE A 221 -6.00 -6.24 -2.60
N ALA A 222 -6.56 -5.19 -3.14
CA ALA A 222 -7.06 -5.13 -4.50
C ALA A 222 -6.75 -3.77 -5.12
N VAL A 223 -6.85 -3.70 -6.43
CA VAL A 223 -6.80 -2.47 -7.22
C VAL A 223 -8.07 -2.33 -8.05
N TYR A 224 -8.52 -1.11 -8.22
CA TYR A 224 -9.64 -0.80 -9.12
C TYR A 224 -9.11 -0.53 -10.52
N HIS A 225 -9.47 -1.37 -11.47
CA HIS A 225 -9.04 -1.28 -12.86
C HIS A 225 -10.19 -1.67 -13.78
N GLN A 226 -10.45 -0.88 -14.82
CA GLN A 226 -11.50 -1.14 -15.82
C GLN A 226 -12.88 -1.44 -15.21
N ARG A 227 -13.27 -0.67 -14.19
CA ARG A 227 -14.52 -0.88 -13.44
C ARG A 227 -14.65 -2.27 -12.82
N ARG A 228 -13.51 -2.89 -12.49
CA ARG A 228 -13.38 -4.21 -11.87
C ARG A 228 -12.47 -4.10 -10.66
N LEU A 229 -12.65 -5.00 -9.71
CA LEU A 229 -11.65 -5.25 -8.67
C LEU A 229 -10.67 -6.29 -9.19
N VAL A 230 -9.40 -5.99 -9.18
CA VAL A 230 -8.34 -6.95 -9.50
C VAL A 230 -7.51 -7.20 -8.25
N MET A 231 -7.31 -8.46 -7.91
CA MET A 231 -6.68 -8.85 -6.66
C MET A 231 -5.78 -10.06 -6.83
N PRO A 232 -4.72 -10.21 -6.02
CA PRO A 232 -3.97 -11.45 -5.95
C PRO A 232 -4.89 -12.57 -5.47
N PHE A 233 -4.75 -13.72 -6.09
CA PHE A 233 -5.66 -14.82 -5.88
C PHE A 233 -4.92 -16.15 -5.84
N GLN A 234 -5.10 -16.85 -4.77
CA GLN A 234 -4.76 -18.24 -4.69
C GLN A 234 -5.75 -18.96 -3.79
N PHE A 235 -6.48 -19.92 -4.37
CA PHE A 235 -7.31 -20.82 -3.61
C PHE A 235 -6.55 -22.09 -3.24
N SER A 236 -6.64 -22.51 -1.99
CA SER A 236 -6.56 -23.91 -1.65
C SER A 236 -7.94 -24.36 -1.16
N VAL A 237 -8.50 -25.33 -1.81
CA VAL A 237 -9.69 -26.02 -1.33
C VAL A 237 -9.23 -26.98 -0.24
N SER A 238 -9.64 -26.77 1.01
CA SER A 238 -9.54 -27.82 2.02
C SER A 238 -10.74 -28.73 1.88
N ALA A 239 -10.53 -29.95 1.45
CA ALA A 239 -11.60 -30.95 1.32
C ALA A 239 -12.35 -31.26 2.64
N SER A 240 -11.75 -30.91 3.78
CA SER A 240 -12.31 -31.21 5.11
C SER A 240 -13.04 -30.07 5.82
N ALA A 241 -13.00 -28.84 5.30
CA ALA A 241 -13.51 -27.68 6.01
C ALA A 241 -14.17 -26.69 5.09
N ASN A 242 -15.09 -26.89 4.29
CA ASN A 242 -15.90 -25.88 3.53
C ASN A 242 -15.32 -24.42 3.56
N SER A 243 -13.98 -24.31 3.58
CA SER A 243 -13.27 -23.05 3.72
C SER A 243 -12.19 -22.91 2.67
N TYR A 244 -12.12 -21.73 2.08
CA TYR A 244 -11.02 -21.33 1.23
C TYR A 244 -9.92 -20.73 2.11
N THR A 245 -8.72 -21.27 2.01
CA THR A 245 -7.55 -20.66 2.62
C THR A 245 -6.66 -20.09 1.53
N SER A 246 -6.32 -18.82 1.64
CA SER A 246 -5.29 -18.20 0.82
C SER A 246 -3.94 -18.84 1.18
N ARG A 247 -3.23 -19.40 0.20
CA ARG A 247 -1.84 -19.83 0.39
C ARG A 247 -0.91 -18.61 0.40
N GLY A 248 0.19 -18.69 1.17
CA GLY A 248 1.10 -17.56 1.39
C GLY A 248 1.93 -17.11 0.18
N ILE A 249 1.94 -17.85 -0.93
CA ILE A 249 2.64 -17.52 -2.17
C ILE A 249 1.59 -17.32 -3.25
N LEU A 250 1.51 -16.10 -3.79
CA LEU A 250 0.47 -15.68 -4.71
C LEU A 250 1.12 -15.34 -6.05
N ASP A 251 1.06 -16.28 -6.99
CA ASP A 251 1.53 -16.12 -8.37
C ASP A 251 0.36 -15.88 -9.35
N GLU A 252 -0.83 -15.67 -8.82
CA GLU A 252 -2.06 -15.52 -9.60
C GLU A 252 -2.82 -14.27 -9.20
N ILE A 253 -3.51 -13.67 -10.16
CA ILE A 253 -4.48 -12.59 -9.94
C ILE A 253 -5.82 -12.96 -10.54
N ILE A 254 -6.87 -12.40 -9.98
CA ILE A 254 -8.24 -12.53 -10.49
C ILE A 254 -8.91 -11.17 -10.59
N ALA A 255 -9.74 -10.98 -11.60
CA ALA A 255 -10.57 -9.80 -11.78
C ALA A 255 -12.04 -10.11 -11.51
N SER A 256 -12.76 -9.18 -10.89
CA SER A 256 -14.22 -9.25 -10.76
C SER A 256 -14.90 -8.97 -12.10
N ASP A 257 -16.20 -9.22 -12.18
CA ASP A 257 -17.01 -8.72 -13.28
C ASP A 257 -17.12 -7.19 -13.28
N ILE A 258 -17.56 -6.64 -14.42
CA ILE A 258 -17.70 -5.19 -14.59
C ILE A 258 -18.80 -4.67 -13.65
N LEU A 259 -18.45 -3.66 -12.83
CA LEU A 259 -19.34 -3.01 -11.85
C LEU A 259 -19.94 -3.98 -10.81
N ASP A 260 -19.36 -5.15 -10.68
CA ASP A 260 -19.77 -6.16 -9.70
C ASP A 260 -18.57 -6.57 -8.85
N SER A 261 -18.70 -6.47 -7.54
CA SER A 261 -17.68 -6.88 -6.58
C SER A 261 -17.80 -8.34 -6.15
N ASP A 262 -18.89 -9.01 -6.54
CA ASP A 262 -19.28 -10.30 -5.97
C ASP A 262 -19.10 -11.47 -6.96
N THR A 263 -18.95 -11.19 -8.26
CA THR A 263 -18.86 -12.22 -9.31
C THR A 263 -17.46 -12.27 -9.92
N TYR A 264 -16.92 -13.47 -10.05
CA TYR A 264 -15.56 -13.74 -10.55
C TYR A 264 -15.60 -14.92 -11.52
N ASP A 265 -15.01 -14.76 -12.70
CA ASP A 265 -14.85 -15.83 -13.69
C ASP A 265 -13.43 -16.38 -13.66
N GLN A 266 -13.26 -17.62 -13.20
CA GLN A 266 -11.93 -18.25 -13.13
C GLN A 266 -11.34 -18.64 -14.49
N ILE A 267 -12.14 -18.76 -15.54
CA ILE A 267 -11.63 -19.19 -16.83
C ILE A 267 -10.98 -18.01 -17.57
N PHE A 268 -11.66 -16.87 -17.59
CA PHE A 268 -11.25 -15.73 -18.39
C PHE A 268 -10.66 -14.58 -17.58
N ALA A 269 -10.91 -14.53 -16.29
CA ALA A 269 -10.52 -13.43 -15.42
C ALA A 269 -9.34 -13.77 -14.47
N GLN A 270 -8.75 -14.94 -14.61
CA GLN A 270 -7.61 -15.38 -13.81
C GLN A 270 -6.35 -15.43 -14.66
N TYR A 271 -5.26 -14.83 -14.14
CA TYR A 271 -3.95 -14.80 -14.80
C TYR A 271 -2.90 -15.31 -13.84
N ARG A 272 -2.03 -16.18 -14.34
CA ARG A 272 -0.92 -16.74 -13.59
C ARG A 272 0.41 -16.28 -14.16
N PHE A 273 1.36 -15.94 -13.27
CA PHE A 273 2.68 -15.42 -13.61
C PHE A 273 3.76 -16.36 -13.06
N ASN A 274 4.80 -16.64 -13.87
CA ASN A 274 5.98 -17.42 -13.46
C ASN A 274 5.62 -18.74 -12.77
N ALA A 275 4.70 -19.50 -13.36
CA ALA A 275 4.23 -20.76 -12.80
C ALA A 275 5.40 -21.73 -12.57
N GLY A 276 5.59 -22.16 -11.32
CA GLY A 276 6.67 -23.07 -10.90
C GLY A 276 7.92 -22.38 -10.39
N GLU A 277 8.00 -21.06 -10.42
CA GLU A 277 9.09 -20.29 -9.83
C GLU A 277 8.70 -19.79 -8.42
N ALA A 278 9.72 -19.51 -7.60
CA ALA A 278 9.51 -18.98 -6.26
C ALA A 278 9.29 -17.44 -6.29
N ASP A 279 8.45 -16.96 -7.20
CA ASP A 279 8.08 -15.57 -7.32
C ASP A 279 6.60 -15.36 -6.94
N PHE A 280 6.24 -14.19 -6.42
CA PHE A 280 4.88 -13.92 -5.95
C PHE A 280 4.50 -12.46 -6.16
N THR A 281 3.22 -12.22 -6.36
CA THR A 281 2.67 -10.88 -6.57
C THR A 281 2.73 -10.06 -5.29
N VAL A 282 3.47 -8.96 -5.33
CA VAL A 282 3.60 -7.99 -4.25
C VAL A 282 2.61 -6.85 -4.41
N GLY A 283 2.43 -6.36 -5.63
CA GLY A 283 1.55 -5.23 -5.90
C GLY A 283 0.95 -5.25 -7.30
N LEU A 284 -0.11 -4.50 -7.45
CA LEU A 284 -0.81 -4.26 -8.71
C LEU A 284 -0.93 -2.76 -8.92
N HIS A 285 -0.89 -2.33 -10.18
CA HIS A 285 -1.09 -0.93 -10.53
C HIS A 285 -1.87 -0.79 -11.83
N SER A 286 -2.97 -0.02 -11.80
CA SER A 286 -3.73 0.34 -12.99
C SER A 286 -2.97 1.42 -13.75
N PHE A 287 -2.22 1.03 -14.77
CA PHE A 287 -1.30 1.94 -15.47
C PHE A 287 -2.05 2.83 -16.48
N SER A 288 -2.88 2.23 -17.30
CA SER A 288 -3.71 2.92 -18.28
C SER A 288 -5.06 2.24 -18.41
N GLU A 289 -5.91 2.72 -19.27
CA GLU A 289 -7.24 2.15 -19.47
C GLU A 289 -7.20 0.66 -19.83
N ASP A 290 -6.23 0.23 -20.64
CA ASP A 290 -6.12 -1.16 -21.12
C ASP A 290 -4.96 -1.94 -20.52
N ASN A 291 -4.19 -1.35 -19.63
CA ASN A 291 -2.96 -1.95 -19.14
C ASN A 291 -2.90 -1.99 -17.61
N LEU A 292 -2.73 -3.19 -17.09
CA LEU A 292 -2.50 -3.46 -15.69
C LEU A 292 -1.06 -3.93 -15.48
N MET A 293 -0.32 -3.28 -14.61
CA MET A 293 1.01 -3.73 -14.21
C MET A 293 0.92 -4.64 -13.00
N VAL A 294 1.64 -5.74 -13.05
CA VAL A 294 1.76 -6.72 -11.98
C VAL A 294 3.20 -6.73 -11.50
N PHE A 295 3.40 -6.35 -10.27
CA PHE A 295 4.70 -6.31 -9.62
C PHE A 295 4.85 -7.54 -8.74
N ASN A 296 5.68 -8.45 -9.19
CA ASN A 296 6.11 -9.58 -8.38
C ASN A 296 7.34 -9.21 -7.55
N ARG A 297 7.77 -10.12 -6.69
CA ARG A 297 8.94 -9.94 -5.83
C ARG A 297 10.23 -9.77 -6.64
N ASN A 298 10.38 -10.50 -7.74
CA ASN A 298 11.58 -10.52 -8.57
C ASN A 298 11.32 -10.15 -10.04
N SER A 299 10.06 -10.02 -10.45
CA SER A 299 9.70 -9.73 -11.84
C SER A 299 8.57 -8.72 -11.96
N ILE A 300 8.41 -8.14 -13.15
CA ILE A 300 7.31 -7.22 -13.47
C ILE A 300 6.66 -7.70 -14.77
N HIS A 301 5.34 -7.78 -14.74
CA HIS A 301 4.53 -8.18 -15.89
C HIS A 301 3.55 -7.08 -16.26
N LEU A 302 3.17 -7.06 -17.53
CA LEU A 302 2.10 -6.23 -18.07
C LEU A 302 0.98 -7.14 -18.55
N VAL A 303 -0.23 -6.85 -18.10
CA VAL A 303 -1.46 -7.43 -18.66
C VAL A 303 -2.08 -6.37 -19.54
N SER A 304 -2.15 -6.64 -20.85
CA SER A 304 -2.71 -5.73 -21.84
C SER A 304 -4.07 -6.21 -22.35
N ASN A 305 -4.85 -5.32 -22.95
CA ASN A 305 -6.22 -5.57 -23.44
C ASN A 305 -7.17 -6.00 -22.33
N THR A 306 -7.05 -5.39 -21.16
CA THR A 306 -7.82 -5.73 -19.97
C THR A 306 -9.31 -5.35 -20.08
N THR A 307 -9.70 -4.55 -21.09
CA THR A 307 -11.09 -4.27 -21.43
C THR A 307 -11.88 -5.55 -21.78
N SER A 308 -11.22 -6.47 -22.46
CA SER A 308 -11.79 -7.80 -22.76
C SER A 308 -10.92 -8.88 -22.13
N LEU A 309 -11.35 -9.42 -21.00
CA LEU A 309 -10.59 -10.44 -20.28
C LEU A 309 -10.28 -11.68 -21.14
N GLN A 310 -11.12 -12.00 -22.12
CA GLN A 310 -10.91 -13.12 -23.04
C GLN A 310 -9.76 -12.89 -24.02
N SER A 311 -9.45 -11.64 -24.35
CA SER A 311 -8.36 -11.25 -25.26
C SER A 311 -7.15 -10.65 -24.55
N ALA A 312 -7.21 -10.57 -23.23
CA ALA A 312 -6.10 -10.05 -22.45
C ALA A 312 -4.86 -10.94 -22.59
N SER A 313 -3.71 -10.31 -22.70
CA SER A 313 -2.42 -10.96 -22.86
C SER A 313 -1.44 -10.53 -21.78
N THR A 314 -0.61 -11.44 -21.33
CA THR A 314 0.44 -11.19 -20.35
C THR A 314 1.80 -11.07 -21.04
N LYS A 315 2.59 -10.07 -20.67
CA LYS A 315 3.94 -9.86 -21.15
C LYS A 315 4.90 -9.67 -19.97
N LEU A 316 5.98 -10.43 -19.93
CA LEU A 316 7.09 -10.18 -19.01
C LEU A 316 7.83 -8.92 -19.45
N LEU A 317 7.99 -7.96 -18.54
CA LEU A 317 8.73 -6.72 -18.77
C LEU A 317 10.18 -6.85 -18.32
N THR A 318 10.40 -7.44 -17.16
CA THR A 318 11.72 -7.72 -16.58
C THR A 318 11.61 -8.83 -15.55
N ASP A 319 12.63 -9.65 -15.46
CA ASP A 319 12.86 -10.71 -14.47
C ASP A 319 14.06 -10.42 -13.55
N GLU A 320 14.69 -9.25 -13.71
CA GLU A 320 15.86 -8.85 -12.91
C GLU A 320 15.48 -7.94 -11.74
N VAL A 321 14.37 -7.21 -11.85
CA VAL A 321 13.94 -6.21 -10.88
C VAL A 321 12.47 -6.40 -10.57
N GLY A 322 12.16 -6.63 -9.30
CA GLY A 322 10.80 -6.71 -8.79
C GLY A 322 10.54 -5.67 -7.69
N CYS A 323 9.37 -5.72 -7.10
CA CYS A 323 8.94 -4.80 -6.05
C CYS A 323 9.00 -5.45 -4.67
N VAL A 324 9.44 -4.71 -3.65
CA VAL A 324 9.48 -5.19 -2.26
C VAL A 324 8.39 -4.60 -1.39
N ALA A 325 7.85 -3.45 -1.76
CA ALA A 325 6.87 -2.72 -0.99
C ALA A 325 5.71 -2.26 -1.88
N ARG A 326 4.56 -2.92 -1.75
CA ARG A 326 3.36 -2.60 -2.52
C ARG A 326 2.97 -1.13 -2.49
N LYS A 327 2.98 -0.54 -1.29
CA LYS A 327 2.58 0.86 -1.07
C LYS A 327 3.62 1.88 -1.56
N SER A 328 4.74 1.43 -2.14
CA SER A 328 5.72 2.31 -2.78
C SER A 328 5.45 2.53 -4.27
N ILE A 329 4.50 1.80 -4.84
CA ILE A 329 4.18 1.86 -6.27
C ILE A 329 3.33 3.10 -6.53
N GLU A 330 3.88 4.04 -7.30
CA GLU A 330 3.22 5.30 -7.67
C GLU A 330 3.44 5.63 -9.14
N GLN A 331 2.39 6.13 -9.79
CA GLN A 331 2.46 6.57 -11.18
C GLN A 331 2.76 8.07 -11.28
N VAL A 332 3.72 8.42 -12.10
CA VAL A 332 4.12 9.79 -12.39
C VAL A 332 4.16 10.01 -13.90
N GLY A 333 3.07 10.51 -14.45
CA GLY A 333 2.91 10.60 -15.92
C GLY A 333 2.93 9.22 -16.57
N ASN A 334 3.92 8.98 -17.44
CA ASN A 334 4.12 7.67 -18.08
C ASN A 334 5.15 6.79 -17.35
N GLN A 335 5.51 7.11 -16.12
CA GLN A 335 6.44 6.32 -15.32
C GLN A 335 5.72 5.73 -14.14
N VAL A 336 6.09 4.52 -13.75
CA VAL A 336 5.70 3.93 -12.47
C VAL A 336 6.96 3.77 -11.65
N ILE A 337 6.95 4.30 -10.44
CA ILE A 337 8.07 4.29 -9.51
C ILE A 337 7.75 3.33 -8.38
N PHE A 338 8.74 2.58 -7.95
CA PHE A 338 8.58 1.58 -6.90
C PHE A 338 9.91 1.30 -6.18
N LEU A 339 9.81 0.77 -4.98
CA LEU A 339 10.97 0.31 -4.20
C LEU A 339 11.26 -1.15 -4.53
N SER A 340 12.49 -1.42 -4.94
CA SER A 340 13.07 -2.74 -5.14
C SER A 340 14.11 -3.06 -4.07
N ASP A 341 14.75 -4.22 -4.17
CA ASP A 341 15.83 -4.64 -3.26
C ASP A 341 17.02 -3.70 -3.26
N ASN A 342 17.37 -3.19 -4.43
CA ASN A 342 18.59 -2.43 -4.67
C ASN A 342 18.34 -0.91 -4.78
N GLY A 343 17.13 -0.45 -4.51
CA GLY A 343 16.80 0.97 -4.55
C GLY A 343 15.43 1.28 -5.13
N VAL A 344 15.21 2.55 -5.40
CA VAL A 344 14.00 3.05 -6.05
C VAL A 344 14.23 3.02 -7.56
N TYR A 345 13.36 2.32 -8.26
CA TYR A 345 13.38 2.19 -9.72
C TYR A 345 12.20 2.91 -10.35
N SER A 346 12.33 3.22 -11.63
CA SER A 346 11.21 3.68 -12.45
C SER A 346 11.10 2.86 -13.73
N THR A 347 9.86 2.60 -14.16
CA THR A 347 9.58 2.04 -15.48
C THR A 347 9.09 3.15 -16.38
N GLN A 348 9.57 3.23 -17.61
CA GLN A 348 9.12 4.19 -18.61
C GLN A 348 8.39 3.49 -19.74
N PHE A 349 7.26 4.06 -20.13
CA PHE A 349 6.56 3.67 -21.34
C PHE A 349 7.21 4.40 -22.54
N PHE A 350 7.80 3.66 -23.47
CA PHE A 350 8.43 4.25 -24.65
C PHE A 350 7.48 4.34 -25.85
N ASP A 351 6.51 3.43 -25.92
CA ASP A 351 5.52 3.36 -26.99
C ASP A 351 4.34 2.45 -26.53
N GLU A 352 3.22 2.42 -27.25
CA GLU A 352 2.03 1.65 -26.88
C GLU A 352 2.30 0.17 -26.57
N TYR A 353 3.47 -0.34 -27.00
CA TYR A 353 3.83 -1.76 -26.88
C TYR A 353 5.15 -2.04 -26.15
N ASN A 354 5.92 -1.03 -25.76
CA ASN A 354 7.25 -1.23 -25.18
C ASN A 354 7.43 -0.46 -23.87
N LEU A 355 7.30 -1.17 -22.78
CA LEU A 355 7.75 -0.73 -21.47
C LEU A 355 9.20 -1.19 -21.28
N ARG A 356 10.09 -0.29 -20.90
CA ARG A 356 11.46 -0.64 -20.49
C ARG A 356 11.68 -0.23 -19.05
N GLY A 357 12.26 -1.14 -18.27
CA GLY A 357 12.86 -0.81 -16.99
C GLY A 357 14.14 -0.01 -17.19
N THR A 358 14.42 0.94 -16.33
CA THR A 358 15.74 1.56 -16.30
C THR A 358 16.68 0.60 -15.57
N GLU A 359 17.80 0.25 -16.19
CA GLU A 359 18.85 -0.61 -15.61
C GLU A 359 19.45 0.01 -14.34
N THR A 360 19.47 1.35 -14.27
CA THR A 360 20.03 2.09 -13.14
C THR A 360 18.90 2.60 -12.23
N PRO A 361 19.00 2.37 -10.91
CA PRO A 361 18.00 2.89 -9.97
C PRO A 361 17.94 4.43 -10.00
N LEU A 362 16.74 4.98 -9.89
CA LEU A 362 16.52 6.42 -9.68
C LEU A 362 17.25 6.93 -8.43
N SER A 363 17.48 6.04 -7.47
CA SER A 363 18.15 6.32 -6.21
C SER A 363 19.66 6.16 -6.24
N GLU A 364 20.29 5.92 -7.40
CA GLU A 364 21.75 5.79 -7.49
C GLU A 364 22.51 6.96 -6.84
N PRO A 365 22.12 8.23 -6.99
CA PRO A 365 22.81 9.35 -6.34
C PRO A 365 22.80 9.30 -4.81
N ILE A 366 21.84 8.58 -4.21
CA ILE A 366 21.71 8.43 -2.75
C ILE A 366 21.90 6.98 -2.29
N ASN A 367 22.67 6.21 -3.02
CA ASN A 367 22.86 4.77 -2.76
C ASN A 367 23.31 4.47 -1.32
N GLU A 368 24.15 5.32 -0.74
CA GLU A 368 24.56 5.17 0.67
C GLU A 368 23.38 5.32 1.65
N THR A 369 22.42 6.17 1.35
CA THR A 369 21.18 6.26 2.13
C THR A 369 20.29 5.03 1.92
N ILE A 370 20.20 4.53 0.70
CA ILE A 370 19.43 3.32 0.38
C ILE A 370 19.98 2.09 1.13
N LYS A 371 21.29 1.97 1.27
CA LYS A 371 21.93 0.89 2.04
C LYS A 371 21.57 0.90 3.53
N ARG A 372 21.18 2.05 4.07
CA ARG A 372 20.73 2.22 5.46
C ARG A 372 19.30 1.75 5.69
N ILE A 373 18.54 1.48 4.62
CA ILE A 373 17.16 0.95 4.76
C ILE A 373 17.21 -0.45 5.37
N ASN A 374 16.45 -0.65 6.44
CA ASN A 374 16.32 -1.94 7.09
C ASN A 374 15.69 -2.96 6.13
N LYS A 375 16.48 -3.94 5.68
CA LYS A 375 16.08 -4.91 4.67
C LYS A 375 14.91 -5.79 5.10
N ASP A 376 14.78 -6.08 6.39
CA ASP A 376 13.71 -6.93 6.92
C ASP A 376 12.37 -6.18 6.99
N GLN A 377 12.42 -4.86 7.09
CA GLN A 377 11.24 -4.02 7.29
C GLN A 377 10.84 -3.19 6.05
N ARG A 378 11.63 -3.21 4.97
CA ARG A 378 11.40 -2.40 3.75
C ARG A 378 10.05 -2.63 3.09
N ARG A 379 9.40 -3.79 3.31
CA ARG A 379 8.04 -4.08 2.84
C ARG A 379 6.99 -3.10 3.38
N GLN A 380 7.30 -2.40 4.48
CA GLN A 380 6.43 -1.40 5.10
C GLN A 380 6.56 -0.03 4.43
N ALA A 381 7.52 0.16 3.52
CA ALA A 381 7.70 1.44 2.83
C ALA A 381 6.40 1.85 2.13
N VAL A 382 6.09 3.14 2.24
CA VAL A 382 4.91 3.74 1.63
C VAL A 382 5.31 4.98 0.87
N ALA A 383 4.67 5.24 -0.26
CA ALA A 383 4.97 6.40 -1.06
C ALA A 383 3.71 7.12 -1.53
N VAL A 384 3.90 8.33 -2.01
CA VAL A 384 2.87 9.13 -2.64
C VAL A 384 3.52 10.15 -3.59
N TYR A 385 2.85 10.44 -4.69
CA TYR A 385 3.24 11.51 -5.60
C TYR A 385 2.35 12.73 -5.42
N PHE A 386 2.98 13.88 -5.22
CA PHE A 386 2.28 15.17 -5.13
C PHE A 386 3.19 16.34 -5.53
N ASP A 387 2.66 17.29 -6.26
CA ASP A 387 3.33 18.55 -6.64
C ASP A 387 4.74 18.35 -7.22
N ASN A 388 4.87 17.47 -8.20
CA ASN A 388 6.14 17.07 -8.85
C ASN A 388 7.18 16.45 -7.90
N ARG A 389 6.75 15.92 -6.76
CA ARG A 389 7.60 15.22 -5.80
C ARG A 389 7.07 13.83 -5.52
N TYR A 390 7.99 12.89 -5.46
CA TYR A 390 7.75 11.55 -4.95
C TYR A 390 8.26 11.47 -3.52
N PHE A 391 7.36 11.24 -2.60
CA PHE A 391 7.63 11.07 -1.18
C PHE A 391 7.62 9.58 -0.88
N ILE A 392 8.68 9.06 -0.30
CA ILE A 392 8.72 7.67 0.15
C ILE A 392 9.17 7.59 1.60
N ALA A 393 8.32 7.06 2.45
CA ALA A 393 8.65 6.78 3.85
C ALA A 393 9.28 5.39 3.96
N VAL A 394 10.42 5.32 4.62
CA VAL A 394 11.25 4.10 4.74
C VAL A 394 11.79 3.94 6.17
N PRO A 395 12.08 2.69 6.60
CA PRO A 395 12.76 2.42 7.85
C PRO A 395 14.29 2.57 7.66
N LEU A 396 14.89 3.64 8.20
CA LEU A 396 16.34 3.86 8.18
C LEU A 396 16.99 3.44 9.49
N ASP A 397 18.28 3.08 9.42
CA ASP A 397 19.16 2.83 10.56
C ASP A 397 18.59 1.75 11.52
N ASP A 398 18.30 0.57 10.96
CA ASP A 398 17.76 -0.59 11.69
C ASP A 398 16.39 -0.33 12.36
N ALA A 399 15.70 0.75 12.00
CA ALA A 399 14.36 1.01 12.48
C ALA A 399 13.41 -0.12 12.08
N LEU A 400 12.53 -0.51 13.00
CA LEU A 400 11.51 -1.52 12.75
C LEU A 400 10.30 -0.96 11.97
N ARG A 401 10.26 0.37 11.75
CA ARG A 401 9.15 1.09 11.13
C ARG A 401 9.65 2.30 10.34
N ASN A 402 8.80 2.83 9.46
CA ASN A 402 9.16 3.99 8.66
C ASN A 402 9.37 5.22 9.55
N ASN A 403 10.60 5.65 9.69
CA ASN A 403 11.04 6.77 10.52
C ASN A 403 11.60 7.94 9.72
N ALA A 404 11.67 7.82 8.41
CA ALA A 404 12.19 8.86 7.53
C ALA A 404 11.41 8.90 6.21
N ILE A 405 11.29 10.09 5.62
CA ILE A 405 10.74 10.32 4.29
C ILE A 405 11.88 10.79 3.39
N LEU A 406 12.09 10.10 2.28
CA LEU A 406 12.98 10.53 1.20
C LEU A 406 12.13 11.25 0.16
N ILE A 407 12.60 12.40 -0.34
CA ILE A 407 11.84 13.21 -1.29
C ILE A 407 12.64 13.36 -2.58
N TYR A 408 12.05 12.92 -3.69
CA TYR A 408 12.59 13.12 -5.03
C TYR A 408 11.78 14.17 -5.79
N ASN A 409 12.47 15.17 -6.33
CA ASN A 409 11.86 16.23 -7.12
C ASN A 409 12.07 15.99 -8.62
N PHE A 410 10.96 15.85 -9.37
CA PHE A 410 10.98 15.62 -10.81
C PHE A 410 11.37 16.84 -11.64
N LEU A 411 11.13 18.05 -11.13
CA LEU A 411 11.51 19.28 -11.83
C LEU A 411 13.04 19.42 -11.87
N ASN A 412 13.67 19.16 -10.73
CA ASN A 412 15.13 19.25 -10.58
C ASN A 412 15.84 17.92 -10.89
N LYS A 413 15.08 16.82 -11.01
CA LYS A 413 15.59 15.44 -11.20
C LYS A 413 16.62 15.06 -10.12
N GLN A 414 16.34 15.41 -8.87
CA GLN A 414 17.24 15.19 -7.74
C GLN A 414 16.47 14.79 -6.49
N TRP A 415 17.14 14.06 -5.62
CA TRP A 415 16.68 13.84 -4.26
C TRP A 415 16.91 15.11 -3.45
N GLU A 416 15.86 15.64 -2.83
CA GLU A 416 15.88 16.93 -2.13
C GLU A 416 16.28 16.78 -0.67
N SER A 417 15.68 15.82 0.02
CA SER A 417 15.85 15.72 1.47
C SER A 417 15.60 14.30 1.99
N ILE A 418 16.05 14.11 3.23
CA ILE A 418 15.71 13.02 4.12
C ILE A 418 15.03 13.69 5.32
N ASP A 419 13.72 13.57 5.40
CA ASP A 419 12.95 14.19 6.46
C ASP A 419 12.72 13.15 7.56
N SER A 420 13.20 13.43 8.76
CA SER A 420 12.95 12.61 9.94
C SER A 420 12.62 13.51 11.12
N VAL A 421 11.65 13.11 11.91
CA VAL A 421 11.41 13.72 13.21
C VAL A 421 12.15 12.86 14.24
N GLY A 422 13.16 13.40 14.86
CA GLY A 422 14.05 12.70 15.80
C GLY A 422 13.36 12.22 17.08
N SER A 423 12.13 11.74 16.97
CA SER A 423 11.36 11.16 18.06
C SER A 423 10.81 9.80 17.64
N THR A 424 10.61 8.93 18.62
CA THR A 424 9.97 7.61 18.47
C THR A 424 8.54 7.68 17.94
N ASP A 425 7.99 8.87 17.75
CA ASP A 425 6.59 9.09 17.38
C ASP A 425 6.36 9.11 15.86
N TRP A 426 7.41 9.12 15.05
CA TRP A 426 7.33 9.01 13.60
C TRP A 426 7.36 7.54 13.15
N ASP A 427 6.24 6.89 13.37
CA ASP A 427 5.94 5.57 12.84
C ASP A 427 4.93 5.74 11.70
N ILE A 428 5.43 6.09 10.51
CA ILE A 428 4.60 6.39 9.35
C ILE A 428 4.05 5.10 8.78
N GLN A 429 2.76 4.91 8.91
CA GLN A 429 2.05 3.76 8.33
C GLN A 429 1.56 4.00 6.91
N ASN A 430 1.19 5.24 6.60
CA ASN A 430 0.67 5.58 5.28
C ASN A 430 0.96 7.04 4.94
N LEU A 431 1.11 7.29 3.63
CA LEU A 431 1.13 8.61 3.03
C LEU A 431 -0.06 8.71 2.09
N ILE A 432 -0.79 9.80 2.12
CA ILE A 432 -1.94 10.04 1.25
C ILE A 432 -1.97 11.47 0.76
N VAL A 433 -2.50 11.69 -0.42
CA VAL A 433 -2.89 13.03 -0.89
C VAL A 433 -4.37 13.22 -0.62
N ALA A 434 -4.70 14.25 0.12
CA ALA A 434 -6.08 14.56 0.47
C ALA A 434 -6.33 16.06 0.53
N GLY A 435 -7.60 16.46 0.61
CA GLY A 435 -8.02 17.84 0.71
C GLY A 435 -8.33 18.49 -0.63
N GLU A 436 -8.97 19.64 -0.57
CA GLU A 436 -9.33 20.49 -1.73
C GLU A 436 -8.75 21.89 -1.57
N GLY A 437 -8.50 22.58 -2.68
CA GLY A 437 -7.98 23.93 -2.68
C GLY A 437 -6.71 24.08 -1.84
N SER A 438 -6.72 24.99 -0.88
CA SER A 438 -5.57 25.25 0.02
C SER A 438 -5.31 24.13 1.04
N GLN A 439 -6.27 23.23 1.26
CA GLN A 439 -6.11 22.09 2.16
C GLN A 439 -5.50 20.88 1.46
N ARG A 440 -5.43 20.89 0.12
CA ARG A 440 -4.82 19.79 -0.62
C ARG A 440 -3.33 19.69 -0.31
N GLY A 441 -2.90 18.52 0.08
CA GLY A 441 -1.50 18.26 0.45
C GLY A 441 -1.24 16.80 0.77
N VAL A 442 -0.01 16.51 1.14
CA VAL A 442 0.41 15.19 1.61
C VAL A 442 0.14 15.10 3.10
N TYR A 443 -0.48 14.01 3.50
CA TYR A 443 -0.73 13.68 4.90
C TYR A 443 -0.03 12.38 5.24
N ALA A 444 0.79 12.41 6.28
CA ALA A 444 1.39 11.24 6.89
C ALA A 444 0.51 10.76 8.05
N ILE A 445 0.21 9.48 8.04
CA ILE A 445 -0.60 8.83 9.08
C ILE A 445 0.35 7.95 9.89
N ASN A 446 0.44 8.21 11.19
CA ASN A 446 1.24 7.40 12.09
C ASN A 446 0.41 6.27 12.74
N ARG A 447 1.09 5.29 13.32
CA ARG A 447 0.45 4.15 13.96
C ARG A 447 -0.37 4.50 15.20
N LEU A 448 -0.07 5.60 15.85
CA LEU A 448 -0.79 6.08 17.03
C LEU A 448 -2.06 6.86 16.67
N GLY A 449 -2.38 6.96 15.35
CA GLY A 449 -3.56 7.65 14.85
C GLY A 449 -3.35 9.15 14.63
N GLY A 450 -2.11 9.66 14.75
CA GLY A 450 -1.78 11.03 14.39
C GLY A 450 -1.83 11.24 12.88
N ILE A 451 -2.36 12.37 12.44
CA ILE A 451 -2.35 12.81 11.04
C ILE A 451 -1.48 14.06 10.97
N HIS A 452 -0.42 13.98 10.18
CA HIS A 452 0.52 15.08 9.99
C HIS A 452 0.41 15.59 8.57
N LYS A 453 0.07 16.85 8.38
CA LYS A 453 0.12 17.48 7.06
C LYS A 453 1.56 17.88 6.75
N ILE A 454 2.12 17.30 5.68
CA ILE A 454 3.44 17.66 5.18
C ILE A 454 3.25 18.73 4.11
N ASP A 455 3.62 19.97 4.43
CA ASP A 455 3.53 21.07 3.47
C ASP A 455 4.83 21.88 3.48
N ALA A 456 5.44 22.01 2.30
CA ALA A 456 6.64 22.83 2.11
C ALA A 456 6.39 24.33 2.35
N ARG A 457 5.14 24.77 2.41
CA ARG A 457 4.74 26.16 2.60
C ARG A 457 4.42 26.54 4.04
N LEU A 458 4.17 25.54 4.90
CA LEU A 458 3.91 25.76 6.33
C LEU A 458 5.21 25.91 7.11
N GLN A 459 5.14 26.62 8.23
CA GLN A 459 6.32 26.94 9.06
C GLN A 459 6.60 25.90 10.13
N GLY A 460 5.67 25.02 10.38
CA GLY A 460 5.77 23.87 11.27
C GLY A 460 4.84 22.78 10.76
N ASP A 461 5.00 21.58 11.23
CA ASP A 461 4.10 20.50 10.90
C ASP A 461 2.93 20.51 11.87
N ASP A 462 1.72 20.66 11.33
CA ASP A 462 0.51 20.52 12.12
C ASP A 462 0.25 19.03 12.40
N VAL A 463 0.38 18.64 13.64
CA VAL A 463 -0.01 17.31 14.10
C VAL A 463 -1.50 17.33 14.41
N ILE A 464 -2.29 16.68 13.58
CA ILE A 464 -3.71 16.48 13.84
C ILE A 464 -3.86 15.18 14.61
N ASN A 465 -4.11 15.26 15.90
CA ASN A 465 -4.37 14.09 16.72
C ASN A 465 -5.79 13.56 16.45
N VAL A 466 -5.90 12.31 15.97
CA VAL A 466 -7.19 11.66 15.66
C VAL A 466 -7.87 11.11 16.90
N SER A 467 -7.19 11.07 18.04
CA SER A 467 -7.82 10.63 19.28
C SER A 467 -8.93 11.60 19.70
N ILE A 468 -10.06 11.06 20.10
CA ILE A 468 -11.18 11.85 20.64
C ILE A 468 -10.68 12.70 21.80
N GLY A 469 -10.69 14.03 21.63
CA GLY A 469 -10.22 14.97 22.64
C GLY A 469 -8.76 15.41 22.51
N GLY A 470 -8.06 14.99 21.46
CA GLY A 470 -6.68 15.46 21.17
C GLY A 470 -6.67 16.88 20.63
N SER A 471 -5.75 17.71 21.11
CA SER A 471 -5.47 19.03 20.56
C SER A 471 -4.54 18.92 19.34
N ASN A 472 -4.65 19.86 18.42
CA ASN A 472 -3.65 20.03 17.36
C ASN A 472 -2.34 20.49 18.00
N GLU A 473 -1.25 19.82 17.65
CA GLU A 473 0.10 20.23 18.07
C GLU A 473 0.88 20.68 16.85
N THR A 474 1.60 21.79 16.99
CA THR A 474 2.56 22.28 16.00
C THR A 474 3.96 21.90 16.49
N LYS A 475 4.74 21.24 15.67
CA LYS A 475 6.14 20.89 16.00
C LYS A 475 7.11 21.65 15.10
N ASP A 476 8.22 22.09 15.66
CA ASP A 476 9.29 22.71 14.89
C ASP A 476 9.97 21.67 13.99
N VAL A 477 10.16 22.04 12.72
CA VAL A 477 10.90 21.24 11.76
C VAL A 477 12.39 21.47 11.99
N LYS A 478 13.12 20.42 12.32
CA LYS A 478 14.59 20.43 12.40
C LYS A 478 15.17 19.88 11.10
N GLY A 479 16.22 20.53 10.60
CA GLY A 479 16.87 20.10 9.37
C GLY A 479 18.37 20.36 9.40
N SER A 480 19.10 19.61 8.59
CA SER A 480 20.52 19.83 8.37
C SER A 480 20.82 19.85 6.89
N ILE A 481 21.60 20.83 6.45
CA ILE A 481 22.07 20.94 5.07
C ILE A 481 23.58 21.01 5.10
N THR A 482 24.21 20.07 4.42
CA THR A 482 25.67 20.08 4.23
C THR A 482 26.00 20.41 2.78
N THR A 483 26.81 21.44 2.56
CA THR A 483 27.24 21.82 1.21
C THR A 483 28.25 20.81 0.66
N ARG A 484 28.40 20.82 -0.65
CA ARG A 484 29.61 20.20 -1.23
C ARG A 484 30.88 20.91 -0.71
N GLN A 485 32.02 20.24 -0.82
CA GLN A 485 33.30 20.83 -0.50
C GLN A 485 33.72 21.88 -1.53
N TYR A 486 34.01 23.10 -1.09
CA TYR A 486 34.53 24.19 -1.93
C TYR A 486 36.04 24.09 -2.03
N THR A 487 36.57 23.82 -3.23
CA THR A 487 37.99 23.67 -3.51
C THR A 487 38.56 24.77 -4.40
N PHE A 488 37.71 25.64 -4.96
CA PHE A 488 38.03 26.63 -5.98
C PHE A 488 38.81 26.07 -7.18
N GLY A 489 38.60 24.82 -7.49
CA GLY A 489 39.17 24.16 -8.67
C GLY A 489 40.66 23.89 -8.63
N ASN A 490 41.32 24.05 -7.47
CA ASN A 490 42.72 23.74 -7.33
C ASN A 490 43.06 22.98 -6.03
N MET A 491 44.14 22.21 -6.07
CA MET A 491 44.60 21.38 -4.95
C MET A 491 45.50 22.15 -3.94
N SER A 492 45.70 23.44 -4.13
CA SER A 492 46.52 24.23 -3.22
C SER A 492 45.85 24.36 -1.85
N ARG A 493 46.62 24.30 -0.78
CA ARG A 493 46.12 24.55 0.56
C ARG A 493 45.75 26.03 0.70
N LYS A 494 44.57 26.29 1.28
CA LYS A 494 43.97 27.62 1.40
C LYS A 494 43.84 28.00 2.87
N ASN A 495 43.94 29.30 3.14
CA ASN A 495 43.49 29.91 4.39
C ASN A 495 42.09 30.43 4.19
N TRP A 496 41.13 29.82 4.86
CA TRP A 496 39.75 30.23 4.85
C TRP A 496 39.53 31.36 5.86
N LYS A 497 39.03 32.50 5.40
CA LYS A 497 38.95 33.73 6.19
C LYS A 497 37.56 34.08 6.65
N GLU A 498 36.66 34.17 5.71
CA GLU A 498 35.33 34.70 5.91
C GLU A 498 34.29 33.87 5.15
N PHE A 499 33.07 33.92 5.66
CA PHE A 499 31.89 33.45 4.94
C PHE A 499 30.81 34.54 4.90
N GLN A 500 29.95 34.47 3.91
CA GLN A 500 28.73 35.26 3.80
C GLN A 500 27.61 34.33 3.41
N MET A 501 26.48 34.39 4.14
CA MET A 501 25.29 33.61 3.88
C MET A 501 24.12 34.54 3.67
N HIS A 502 23.39 34.33 2.59
CA HIS A 502 22.12 35.01 2.34
C HIS A 502 20.97 34.12 2.78
N VAL A 503 20.19 34.61 3.71
CA VAL A 503 19.04 33.90 4.28
C VAL A 503 17.81 34.79 4.20
N GLU A 504 16.73 34.23 3.68
CA GLU A 504 15.41 34.84 3.72
C GLU A 504 14.69 34.34 4.96
N SER A 505 14.25 35.27 5.82
CA SER A 505 13.39 34.93 6.94
C SER A 505 11.95 34.81 6.46
N SER A 506 11.23 33.84 6.98
CA SER A 506 9.76 33.77 6.80
C SER A 506 9.09 34.78 7.71
N ALA A 507 8.03 35.43 7.22
CA ALA A 507 7.36 36.55 7.89
C ALA A 507 6.71 36.18 9.25
N ASP A 508 6.48 34.88 9.52
CA ASP A 508 5.57 34.49 10.60
C ASP A 508 6.25 33.71 11.74
N ASN A 509 7.55 33.35 11.65
CA ASN A 509 8.22 32.58 12.72
C ASN A 509 9.68 32.92 12.94
N VAL A 510 10.07 32.73 14.19
CA VAL A 510 11.47 32.73 14.63
C VAL A 510 12.19 31.54 13.98
N SER A 511 13.28 31.79 13.29
CA SER A 511 14.15 30.74 12.78
C SER A 511 15.47 30.74 13.54
N ASN A 512 15.83 29.57 14.09
CA ASN A 512 17.11 29.34 14.76
C ASN A 512 17.91 28.29 14.01
N PHE A 513 19.16 28.56 13.75
CA PHE A 513 20.05 27.58 13.15
C PHE A 513 21.51 27.79 13.57
N ASP A 514 22.27 26.70 13.55
CA ASP A 514 23.69 26.68 13.80
C ASP A 514 24.46 26.51 12.50
N LEU A 515 25.55 27.24 12.33
CA LEU A 515 26.46 27.06 11.21
C LEU A 515 27.78 26.48 11.72
N SER A 516 28.20 25.40 11.11
CA SER A 516 29.52 24.81 11.30
C SER A 516 30.25 24.67 9.98
N ALA A 517 31.54 24.55 10.03
CA ALA A 517 32.38 24.28 8.87
C ALA A 517 33.41 23.21 9.20
N GLU A 518 33.75 22.44 8.17
CA GLU A 518 34.77 21.39 8.24
C GLU A 518 35.79 21.59 7.14
N THR A 519 37.08 21.41 7.49
CA THR A 519 38.17 21.36 6.53
C THR A 519 38.84 19.99 6.61
N GLU A 520 39.58 19.58 5.58
CA GLU A 520 40.30 18.30 5.53
C GLU A 520 41.46 18.22 6.54
N ASN A 521 41.63 19.20 7.39
CA ASN A 521 42.68 19.19 8.42
C ASN A 521 42.28 18.33 9.62
N PRO A 522 43.25 17.76 10.34
CA PRO A 522 42.99 16.98 11.55
C PRO A 522 42.26 17.74 12.67
N ASP A 523 42.10 19.04 12.54
CA ASP A 523 41.39 19.88 13.52
C ASP A 523 39.88 19.64 13.58
N GLY A 524 39.34 18.85 12.67
CA GLY A 524 37.95 18.42 12.66
C GLY A 524 36.94 19.52 12.35
N THR A 525 35.67 19.23 12.65
CA THR A 525 34.54 20.16 12.53
C THR A 525 34.63 21.26 13.58
N PHE A 526 34.43 22.52 13.19
CA PHE A 526 34.41 23.65 14.08
C PHE A 526 33.16 24.50 13.91
N ALA A 527 32.58 24.92 15.02
CA ALA A 527 31.40 25.77 15.02
C ALA A 527 31.78 27.21 14.60
N LEU A 528 31.03 27.77 13.68
CA LEU A 528 31.11 29.18 13.29
C LEU A 528 30.22 30.08 14.15
N GLY A 529 29.42 29.48 15.00
CA GLY A 529 28.56 30.10 15.96
C GLY A 529 27.06 29.82 15.70
N THR A 530 26.28 30.02 16.72
CA THR A 530 24.82 30.03 16.62
C THR A 530 24.40 31.35 15.99
N LEU A 531 23.82 31.27 14.81
CA LEU A 531 23.29 32.45 14.14
C LEU A 531 21.91 32.73 14.72
N ASN A 532 21.87 33.79 15.52
CA ASN A 532 20.74 34.13 16.35
C ASN A 532 19.44 34.40 15.56
N THR A 533 18.39 34.08 16.21
CA THR A 533 16.97 34.32 16.06
C THR A 533 16.63 35.44 15.06
N PHE A 534 16.06 35.07 13.93
CA PHE A 534 15.35 36.00 13.06
C PHE A 534 13.93 36.16 13.57
N ASN A 535 13.67 37.23 14.30
CA ASN A 535 12.30 37.62 14.60
C ASN A 535 11.68 38.23 13.34
N GLY A 536 10.96 37.41 12.60
CA GLY A 536 9.98 37.94 11.65
C GLY A 536 8.84 38.57 12.43
N ASN A 537 8.83 39.90 12.52
CA ASN A 537 7.66 40.60 13.02
C ASN A 537 6.52 40.41 12.01
N ALA A 538 5.32 40.06 12.49
CA ALA A 538 4.09 39.91 11.70
C ALA A 538 3.66 41.17 10.94
N ASN A 539 4.39 42.24 11.07
CA ASN A 539 4.13 43.53 10.41
C ASN A 539 5.05 43.84 9.22
N LEU A 540 5.96 42.95 8.85
CA LEU A 540 6.79 43.13 7.66
C LEU A 540 6.17 42.34 6.53
N ALA A 541 5.52 43.01 5.62
CA ALA A 541 4.84 42.43 4.46
C ALA A 541 5.77 41.87 3.37
N ALA A 542 7.08 41.84 3.59
CA ALA A 542 8.06 41.30 2.69
C ALA A 542 9.15 40.57 3.49
N ALA A 543 9.46 39.35 3.10
CA ALA A 543 10.63 38.63 3.59
C ALA A 543 11.88 39.48 3.33
N GLU A 544 12.54 39.95 4.39
CA GLU A 544 13.80 40.66 4.25
C GLU A 544 14.91 39.64 3.99
N ASP A 545 15.65 39.84 2.91
CA ASP A 545 16.87 39.10 2.65
C ASP A 545 17.96 39.60 3.62
N VAL A 546 18.39 38.73 4.52
CA VAL A 546 19.43 39.03 5.49
C VAL A 546 20.76 38.46 5.01
N SER A 547 21.80 39.31 4.96
CA SER A 547 23.15 38.88 4.68
C SER A 547 23.94 38.76 5.98
N ILE A 548 24.32 37.55 6.32
CA ILE A 548 25.11 37.24 7.51
C ILE A 548 26.56 37.06 7.09
N ARG A 549 27.47 37.80 7.72
CA ARG A 549 28.93 37.67 7.51
C ARG A 549 29.59 37.24 8.79
N GLY A 550 30.55 36.33 8.67
CA GLY A 550 31.33 35.86 9.79
C GLY A 550 32.77 35.48 9.41
N ARG A 551 33.63 35.43 10.42
CA ARG A 551 35.02 35.00 10.24
C ARG A 551 35.18 33.53 10.51
N ILE A 552 35.96 32.83 9.67
CA ILE A 552 36.25 31.39 9.80
C ILE A 552 37.51 31.18 10.70
N GLY A 553 38.20 32.22 11.08
CA GLY A 553 39.33 32.12 11.99
C GLY A 553 40.63 31.59 11.37
N ASN A 554 40.88 31.88 10.07
CA ASN A 554 42.09 31.47 9.34
C ASN A 554 42.36 29.95 9.34
N ARG A 555 41.33 29.15 9.24
CA ARG A 555 41.48 27.69 9.12
C ARG A 555 42.12 27.33 7.79
N ARG A 556 42.97 26.31 7.81
CA ARG A 556 43.73 25.85 6.64
C ARG A 556 43.22 24.51 6.16
N GLY A 557 42.98 24.39 4.87
CA GLY A 557 42.56 23.14 4.22
C GLY A 557 42.59 23.27 2.71
N HIS A 558 42.55 22.16 2.00
CA HIS A 558 42.38 22.13 0.53
C HIS A 558 40.99 22.54 0.14
N GLY A 559 40.01 22.10 0.91
CA GLY A 559 38.58 22.44 0.77
C GLY A 559 37.96 22.85 2.09
N ILE A 560 36.73 23.38 1.99
CA ILE A 560 35.86 23.68 3.13
C ILE A 560 34.45 23.26 2.80
N GLN A 561 33.76 22.69 3.77
CA GLN A 561 32.39 22.28 3.71
C GLN A 561 31.62 22.97 4.83
N PHE A 562 30.42 23.43 4.55
CA PHE A 562 29.54 24.07 5.53
C PHE A 562 28.36 23.18 5.86
N THR A 563 28.01 23.11 7.13
CA THR A 563 26.81 22.44 7.62
C THR A 563 25.95 23.44 8.37
N VAL A 564 24.71 23.59 7.94
CA VAL A 564 23.69 24.40 8.59
C VAL A 564 22.72 23.45 9.27
N ASN A 565 22.60 23.54 10.58
CA ASN A 565 21.62 22.79 11.36
C ASN A 565 20.49 23.72 11.80
N ASN A 566 19.33 23.55 11.20
CA ASN A 566 18.12 24.26 11.60
C ASN A 566 17.54 23.61 12.86
N THR A 567 17.32 24.41 13.88
CA THR A 567 16.76 23.94 15.17
C THR A 567 15.34 24.40 15.40
N GLN A 568 14.90 25.47 14.70
CA GLN A 568 13.56 26.01 14.79
C GLN A 568 13.22 26.83 13.55
N GLY A 569 11.99 26.77 13.10
CA GLY A 569 11.46 27.55 11.98
C GLY A 569 11.97 27.04 10.62
N ARG A 570 11.76 27.84 9.57
CA ARG A 570 12.13 27.50 8.18
C ARG A 570 12.94 28.60 7.52
N PRO A 571 14.24 28.73 7.84
CA PRO A 571 15.10 29.67 7.13
C PRO A 571 15.27 29.20 5.68
N ARG A 572 15.11 30.11 4.74
CA ARG A 572 15.38 29.86 3.33
C ARG A 572 16.79 30.35 3.01
N ILE A 573 17.74 29.40 2.89
CA ILE A 573 19.12 29.71 2.54
C ILE A 573 19.21 29.88 1.04
N ARG A 574 19.59 31.08 0.58
CA ARG A 574 19.72 31.38 -0.85
C ARG A 574 21.12 31.12 -1.38
N SER A 575 22.14 31.47 -0.59
CA SER A 575 23.53 31.23 -0.98
C SER A 575 24.45 31.21 0.23
N ILE A 576 25.52 30.43 0.10
CA ILE A 576 26.66 30.48 1.00
C ILE A 576 27.91 30.78 0.14
N GLN A 577 28.60 31.82 0.52
CA GLN A 577 29.84 32.24 -0.14
C GLN A 577 30.98 32.21 0.87
N THR A 578 32.18 31.88 0.41
CA THR A 578 33.37 31.85 1.28
C THR A 578 34.55 32.43 0.57
N GLN A 579 35.44 33.07 1.35
CA GLN A 579 36.68 33.61 0.86
C GLN A 579 37.87 32.82 1.44
N GLY A 580 38.73 32.33 0.55
CA GLY A 580 39.99 31.66 0.91
C GLY A 580 41.16 32.20 0.11
N ALA A 581 42.29 32.41 0.76
CA ALA A 581 43.51 32.76 0.10
C ALA A 581 44.44 31.54 -0.01
N THR A 582 45.02 31.31 -1.18
CA THR A 582 46.05 30.25 -1.34
C THR A 582 47.24 30.54 -0.47
N SER A 583 47.61 29.56 0.36
CA SER A 583 48.82 29.64 1.17
C SER A 583 50.02 29.18 0.36
N PHE A 584 50.75 30.09 -0.23
CA PHE A 584 52.07 29.76 -0.78
C PHE A 584 53.05 29.55 0.37
N ARG A 585 53.47 28.32 0.63
CA ARG A 585 54.74 28.09 1.26
C ARG A 585 55.79 28.21 0.15
N SER A 586 56.57 29.25 0.17
CA SER A 586 57.84 29.27 -0.53
C SER A 586 58.70 28.17 0.11
N THR A 587 58.80 27.04 -0.54
CA THR A 587 59.84 26.04 -0.27
C THR A 587 61.04 26.36 -1.13
N GLN A 588 61.56 27.54 -1.02
CA GLN A 588 62.96 27.70 -1.35
C GLN A 588 63.74 27.30 -0.11
N LYS A 589 64.16 26.04 -0.02
CA LYS A 589 65.42 25.72 0.64
C LYS A 589 66.47 26.24 -0.29
N SER A 590 67.09 27.36 0.10
CA SER A 590 68.42 27.66 -0.39
C SER A 590 69.37 26.57 0.12
N GLU A 591 69.97 25.81 -0.76
CA GLU A 591 71.20 25.09 -0.47
C GLU A 591 72.29 26.05 -0.03
#